data_855ca9657aa46e9cd3f9223996e338ec
#
_entry.id   855ca9657aa46e9cd3f9223996e338ec
#
_cell.length_a   1.000
_cell.length_b   1.000
_cell.length_c   1.000
_cell.angle_alpha   90.00
_cell.angle_beta   90.00
_cell.angle_gamma   90.00
#
_symmetry.space_group_name_H-M   'P 1'
#
loop_
_entity.id
_entity.type
_entity.pdbx_description
1 polymer ?
#
loop_
_entity_poly.entity_id
_entity_poly.type
_entity_poly.pdbx_seq_one_letter_code
_entity_poly.pdbx_strand_id
1 'polypeptide(L)'
;MRHFFGIPDEEFIRGDVPMTKCEIRKAVMNEARIEEDSIVLDVGAGTGSISIEAALAAPKGHVYAIERFDKGIELIHENMKKFNVNNMTVIKIGRASCRE
;
A
#
# COMPACT_ATOMS: atom_id res chain seq x y z
N MET A 1 15.96 -10.66 3.80
CA MET A 1 15.44 -10.48 5.16
C MET A 1 13.92 -10.44 5.14
N ARG A 2 13.31 -11.13 6.07
CA ARG A 2 11.84 -11.20 6.13
C ARG A 2 11.25 -9.95 6.76
N HIS A 3 10.22 -9.40 6.12
CA HIS A 3 9.49 -8.28 6.69
C HIS A 3 8.46 -8.75 7.72
N PHE A 4 8.46 -8.11 8.88
CA PHE A 4 7.44 -8.34 9.90
C PHE A 4 6.42 -7.21 9.82
N PHE A 5 5.15 -7.57 9.76
CA PHE A 5 4.08 -6.57 9.65
C PHE A 5 3.90 -5.77 10.92
N GLY A 6 3.38 -4.58 10.76
CA GLY A 6 3.05 -3.71 11.87
C GLY A 6 3.96 -2.51 12.00
N ILE A 7 4.32 -1.92 10.87
CA ILE A 7 5.03 -0.63 10.88
C ILE A 7 4.17 0.36 11.67
N PRO A 8 4.73 1.06 12.67
CA PRO A 8 3.94 2.05 13.43
C PRO A 8 3.31 3.10 12.53
N ASP A 9 2.08 3.50 12.86
CA ASP A 9 1.34 4.45 12.05
C ASP A 9 2.09 5.76 11.83
N GLU A 10 2.81 6.25 12.82
CA GLU A 10 3.55 7.51 12.75
C GLU A 10 4.73 7.47 11.79
N GLU A 11 5.12 6.29 11.32
CA GLU A 11 6.18 6.15 10.32
C GLU A 11 5.71 6.49 8.92
N PHE A 12 4.40 6.47 8.69
CA PHE A 12 3.85 6.78 7.38
C PHE A 12 3.55 8.27 7.23
N ILE A 13 3.75 8.78 6.03
CA ILE A 13 3.33 10.14 5.66
C ILE A 13 1.85 10.04 5.32
N ARG A 14 1.00 10.74 6.05
CA ARG A 14 -0.45 10.53 5.91
C ARG A 14 -1.29 11.77 5.60
N GLY A 15 -0.83 12.96 5.91
CA GLY A 15 -1.62 14.18 5.68
C GLY A 15 -3.04 14.03 6.24
N ASP A 16 -4.04 14.42 5.45
CA ASP A 16 -5.46 14.34 5.81
C ASP A 16 -6.14 13.08 5.28
N VAL A 17 -5.40 12.19 4.67
CA VAL A 17 -5.97 10.98 4.08
C VAL A 17 -6.13 9.90 5.16
N PRO A 18 -7.31 9.26 5.24
CA PRO A 18 -7.49 8.15 6.20
C PRO A 18 -6.49 7.04 5.95
N MET A 19 -6.04 6.42 7.03
CA MET A 19 -5.07 5.33 6.94
C MET A 19 -5.52 4.15 7.79
N THR A 20 -5.30 2.95 7.28
CA THR A 20 -5.56 1.73 8.02
C THR A 20 -4.60 1.64 9.20
N LYS A 21 -5.15 1.55 10.40
CA LYS A 21 -4.33 1.52 11.62
C LYS A 21 -3.54 0.23 11.74
N CYS A 22 -2.43 0.33 12.47
CA CYS A 22 -1.47 -0.77 12.62
C CYS A 22 -2.12 -2.10 12.97
N GLU A 23 -3.00 -2.14 13.96
CA GLU A 23 -3.63 -3.40 14.40
C GLU A 23 -4.47 -4.03 13.29
N ILE A 24 -5.22 -3.21 12.56
CA ILE A 24 -6.06 -3.69 11.45
C ILE A 24 -5.17 -4.13 10.30
N ARG A 25 -4.13 -3.37 10.03
CA ARG A 25 -3.19 -3.68 8.95
C ARG A 25 -2.50 -5.02 9.20
N LYS A 26 -2.08 -5.28 10.44
CA LYS A 26 -1.48 -6.57 10.80
C LYS A 26 -2.45 -7.72 10.56
N ALA A 27 -3.72 -7.55 10.94
CA ALA A 27 -4.73 -8.57 10.75
C ALA A 27 -4.96 -8.87 9.27
N VAL A 28 -5.07 -7.81 8.46
CA VAL A 28 -5.25 -7.95 7.00
C VAL A 28 -4.06 -8.68 6.38
N MET A 29 -2.86 -8.30 6.75
CA MET A 29 -1.65 -8.90 6.20
C MET A 29 -1.52 -10.37 6.58
N ASN A 30 -1.89 -10.73 7.82
CA ASN A 30 -1.87 -12.10 8.25
C ASN A 30 -2.87 -12.97 7.47
N GLU A 31 -4.06 -12.43 7.23
CA GLU A 31 -5.09 -13.16 6.47
C GLU A 31 -4.72 -13.26 4.98
N ALA A 32 -4.04 -12.27 4.45
CA ALA A 32 -3.65 -12.26 3.04
C ALA A 32 -2.58 -13.30 2.72
N ARG A 33 -1.83 -13.73 3.71
CA ARG A 33 -0.78 -14.77 3.54
C ARG A 33 0.18 -14.44 2.39
N ILE A 34 0.73 -13.24 2.44
CA ILE A 34 1.62 -12.77 1.38
C ILE A 34 2.95 -13.52 1.42
N GLU A 35 3.35 -14.04 0.27
CA GLU A 35 4.62 -14.73 0.10
C GLU A 35 5.60 -13.82 -0.66
N GLU A 36 6.87 -14.20 -0.70
CA GLU A 36 7.91 -13.34 -1.25
C GLU A 36 7.72 -13.01 -2.73
N ASP A 37 6.99 -13.82 -3.48
CA ASP A 37 6.72 -13.60 -4.89
C ASP A 37 5.26 -13.26 -5.20
N SER A 38 4.49 -12.90 -4.20
CA SER A 38 3.06 -12.60 -4.36
C SER A 38 2.83 -11.39 -5.25
N ILE A 39 1.73 -11.46 -6.00
CA ILE A 39 1.21 -10.32 -6.75
C ILE A 39 -0.01 -9.83 -5.98
N VAL A 40 0.01 -8.57 -5.59
CA VAL A 40 -1.01 -8.00 -4.70
C VAL A 40 -1.71 -6.83 -5.37
N LEU A 41 -3.03 -6.81 -5.23
CA LEU A 41 -3.86 -5.71 -5.72
C LEU A 41 -4.51 -5.02 -4.52
N ASP A 42 -4.20 -3.75 -4.31
CA ASP A 42 -4.74 -2.96 -3.20
C ASP A 42 -5.65 -1.87 -3.76
N VAL A 43 -6.95 -2.07 -3.64
CA VAL A 43 -7.95 -1.13 -4.18
C VAL A 43 -8.33 -0.13 -3.09
N GLY A 44 -8.26 1.16 -3.44
CA GLY A 44 -8.50 2.23 -2.46
C GLY A 44 -7.34 2.36 -1.50
N ALA A 45 -6.12 2.42 -2.04
CA ALA A 45 -4.90 2.33 -1.26
C ALA A 45 -4.67 3.47 -0.25
N GLY A 46 -5.30 4.63 -0.45
CA GLY A 46 -5.18 5.76 0.47
C GLY A 46 -3.74 6.25 0.61
N THR A 47 -3.18 6.15 1.82
CA THR A 47 -1.78 6.53 2.07
C THR A 47 -0.79 5.50 1.54
N GLY A 48 -1.29 4.32 1.19
CA GLY A 48 -0.45 3.22 0.73
C GLY A 48 0.13 2.35 1.84
N SER A 49 -0.33 2.51 3.08
CA SER A 49 0.26 1.76 4.20
C SER A 49 0.20 0.24 4.00
N ILE A 50 -0.95 -0.29 3.57
CA ILE A 50 -1.10 -1.72 3.30
C ILE A 50 -0.23 -2.12 2.12
N SER A 51 -0.26 -1.33 1.04
CA SER A 51 0.56 -1.61 -0.15
C SER A 51 2.05 -1.64 0.17
N ILE A 52 2.51 -0.70 0.99
CA ILE A 52 3.92 -0.64 1.39
C ILE A 52 4.32 -1.91 2.15
N GLU A 53 3.53 -2.30 3.14
CA GLU A 53 3.84 -3.52 3.90
C GLU A 53 3.80 -4.76 3.01
N ALA A 54 2.83 -4.84 2.10
CA ALA A 54 2.74 -5.95 1.16
C ALA A 54 3.98 -6.00 0.26
N ALA A 55 4.42 -4.86 -0.24
CA ALA A 55 5.59 -4.79 -1.11
C ALA A 55 6.87 -5.22 -0.38
N LEU A 56 7.01 -4.82 0.89
CA LEU A 56 8.15 -5.22 1.70
C LEU A 56 8.14 -6.73 1.98
N ALA A 57 6.95 -7.32 2.10
CA ALA A 57 6.80 -8.75 2.34
C ALA A 57 6.98 -9.58 1.07
N ALA A 58 6.82 -8.98 -0.10
CA ALA A 58 6.92 -9.66 -1.38
C ALA A 58 8.03 -9.06 -2.24
N PRO A 59 9.29 -9.16 -1.80
CA PRO A 59 10.40 -8.51 -2.52
C PRO A 59 10.62 -9.04 -3.95
N LYS A 60 10.15 -10.24 -4.23
CA LYS A 60 10.22 -10.84 -5.57
C LYS A 60 8.89 -10.78 -6.30
N GLY A 61 7.90 -10.16 -5.68
CA GLY A 61 6.57 -9.98 -6.25
C GLY A 61 6.33 -8.55 -6.67
N HIS A 62 5.06 -8.19 -6.75
CA HIS A 62 4.69 -6.83 -7.16
C HIS A 62 3.36 -6.44 -6.55
N VAL A 63 3.22 -5.15 -6.22
CA VAL A 63 1.98 -4.61 -5.68
C VAL A 63 1.42 -3.57 -6.63
N TYR A 64 0.13 -3.69 -6.93
CA TYR A 64 -0.60 -2.69 -7.72
C TYR A 64 -1.51 -1.94 -6.76
N ALA A 65 -1.18 -0.68 -6.50
CA ALA A 65 -1.95 0.19 -5.62
C ALA A 65 -2.89 1.05 -6.47
N ILE A 66 -4.18 0.84 -6.29
CA ILE A 66 -5.19 1.54 -7.07
C ILE A 66 -5.84 2.62 -6.21
N GLU A 67 -5.83 3.84 -6.68
CA GLU A 67 -6.37 4.98 -5.94
C GLU A 67 -7.03 5.97 -6.90
N ARG A 68 -8.10 6.61 -6.45
CA ARG A 68 -8.82 7.59 -7.29
C ARG A 68 -8.53 9.04 -6.94
N PHE A 69 -8.06 9.31 -5.73
CA PHE A 69 -7.82 10.67 -5.27
C PHE A 69 -6.36 11.08 -5.44
N ASP A 70 -6.14 12.26 -6.01
CA ASP A 70 -4.80 12.77 -6.24
C ASP A 70 -3.97 12.86 -4.96
N LYS A 71 -4.59 13.29 -3.86
CA LYS A 71 -3.88 13.38 -2.59
C LYS A 71 -3.39 12.03 -2.11
N GLY A 72 -4.20 10.99 -2.28
CA GLY A 72 -3.80 9.63 -1.95
C GLY A 72 -2.62 9.18 -2.80
N ILE A 73 -2.69 9.44 -4.09
CA ILE A 73 -1.62 9.09 -5.02
C ILE A 73 -0.29 9.74 -4.63
N GLU A 74 -0.33 11.03 -4.30
CA GLU A 74 0.88 11.75 -3.85
C GLU A 74 1.47 11.10 -2.60
N LEU A 75 0.61 10.76 -1.63
CA LEU A 75 1.05 10.17 -0.38
C LEU A 75 1.63 8.77 -0.60
N ILE A 76 1.03 7.99 -1.50
CA ILE A 76 1.56 6.67 -1.85
C ILE A 76 2.98 6.81 -2.39
N HIS A 77 3.20 7.74 -3.31
CA HIS A 77 4.54 7.97 -3.88
C HIS A 77 5.53 8.44 -2.82
N GLU A 78 5.12 9.33 -1.92
CA GLU A 78 5.99 9.80 -0.85
C GLU A 78 6.37 8.66 0.09
N ASN A 79 5.42 7.80 0.43
CA ASN A 79 5.69 6.65 1.29
C ASN A 79 6.56 5.61 0.57
N MET A 80 6.33 5.38 -0.71
CA MET A 80 7.21 4.49 -1.49
C MET A 80 8.65 4.97 -1.42
N LYS A 81 8.85 6.27 -1.54
CA LYS A 81 10.18 6.85 -1.48
C LYS A 81 10.78 6.73 -0.08
N LYS A 82 9.99 7.03 0.93
CA LYS A 82 10.45 6.94 2.32
C LYS A 82 10.90 5.53 2.70
N PHE A 83 10.15 4.53 2.29
CA PHE A 83 10.45 3.14 2.62
C PHE A 83 11.30 2.44 1.56
N ASN A 84 11.73 3.18 0.54
CA ASN A 84 12.56 2.64 -0.55
C ASN A 84 11.94 1.42 -1.22
N VAL A 85 10.64 1.53 -1.51
CA VAL A 85 9.89 0.46 -2.16
C VAL A 85 9.92 0.64 -3.68
N ASN A 86 10.36 -0.39 -4.39
CA ASN A 86 10.52 -0.34 -5.85
C ASN A 86 9.59 -1.29 -6.59
N ASN A 87 8.91 -2.18 -5.89
CA ASN A 87 8.05 -3.19 -6.48
C ASN A 87 6.57 -2.85 -6.35
N MET A 88 6.25 -1.60 -6.60
CA MET A 88 4.86 -1.12 -6.61
C MET A 88 4.59 -0.31 -7.87
N THR A 89 3.38 -0.45 -8.39
CA THR A 89 2.85 0.40 -9.45
C THR A 89 1.60 1.07 -8.92
N VAL A 90 1.55 2.39 -9.03
CA VAL A 90 0.39 3.16 -8.59
C VAL A 90 -0.49 3.43 -9.81
N ILE A 91 -1.75 3.05 -9.71
CA ILE A 91 -2.72 3.22 -10.80
C ILE A 91 -3.80 4.18 -10.32
N LYS A 92 -3.93 5.29 -11.03
CA LYS A 92 -5.02 6.23 -10.78
C LYS A 92 -6.22 5.82 -11.60
N ILE A 93 -7.37 5.64 -10.95
CA ILE A 93 -8.63 5.39 -11.67
C ILE A 93 -9.43 6.67 -11.69
N GLY A 94 -9.91 7.02 -12.87
CA GLY A 94 -10.73 8.19 -13.04
C GLY A 94 -12.18 7.91 -12.69
N ARG A 95 -12.94 8.99 -12.56
CA ARG A 95 -14.34 8.93 -12.25
C ARG A 95 -15.13 8.17 -13.31
N ALA A 96 -14.74 8.36 -14.56
CA ALA A 96 -15.39 7.69 -15.70
C ALA A 96 -15.22 6.18 -15.61
N SER A 97 -14.07 5.71 -15.12
CA SER A 97 -13.82 4.27 -14.96
C SER A 97 -14.76 3.63 -13.96
N CYS A 98 -15.21 4.37 -12.98
CA CYS A 98 -16.13 3.87 -11.95
C CYS A 98 -17.57 3.74 -12.46
N ARG A 99 -17.87 4.34 -13.58
CA ARG A 99 -19.22 4.30 -14.17
C ARG A 99 -19.43 3.13 -15.10
N GLU A 100 -18.35 2.61 -15.60
CA GLU A 100 -18.40 1.48 -16.50
C GLU A 100 -18.71 0.18 -15.73
#